data_9afa628c8c24e1304dd8df6a0df8d98d
#
_entry.id   9afa628c8c24e1304dd8df6a0df8d98d
#
_cell.length_a   1.000
_cell.length_b   1.000
_cell.length_c   1.000
_cell.angle_alpha   90.00
_cell.angle_beta   90.00
_cell.angle_gamma   90.00
#
_symmetry.space_group_name_H-M   'P 1'
#
loop_
_entity.id
_entity.type
_entity.pdbx_description
1 polymer ?
#
loop_
_entity_poly.entity_id
_entity_poly.type
_entity_poly.pdbx_seq_one_letter_code
_entity_poly.pdbx_strand_id
1 'polypeptide(L)'
;LEQFRITAENMSEDRYAYYISRISEVADKMTPHPTPFEMETAAAFLYFKEEQCDVVLIEVGMGGREDATNIIPKSLVSVITPISMDHMKFLGNTLEEIAYQKSGIIKNNGLVVTAKQENCVMNVIENECCEKNARLIKADNVTEYEISLDGEYQRENAAVAEEVCRHIDGVSENDIKNGLINTVWHGRFEKICDKPEFIIDGAHNIDGVKRLKESIEKYYGNRKIVYITGVFA
;
A
#
# COMPACT_ATOMS: atom_id res chain seq x y z
N LEU A 1 3.67 13.02 -10.70
CA LEU A 1 4.46 13.39 -9.48
C LEU A 1 3.73 13.13 -8.17
N GLU A 2 2.49 12.65 -8.25
CA GLU A 2 1.67 12.25 -7.08
C GLU A 2 2.28 11.11 -6.25
N GLN A 3 3.22 10.37 -6.82
CA GLN A 3 3.97 9.30 -6.13
C GLN A 3 4.94 9.81 -5.07
N PHE A 4 5.32 11.10 -5.12
CA PHE A 4 6.27 11.72 -4.22
C PHE A 4 5.60 12.86 -3.47
N ARG A 5 5.19 12.58 -2.23
CA ARG A 5 4.44 13.55 -1.41
C ARG A 5 5.09 13.72 -0.05
N ILE A 6 5.11 14.95 0.44
CA ILE A 6 5.42 15.26 1.83
C ILE A 6 4.20 15.95 2.41
N THR A 7 3.65 15.39 3.48
CA THR A 7 2.35 15.78 4.05
C THR A 7 1.22 15.67 3.01
N ALA A 8 0.67 16.76 2.53
CA ALA A 8 -0.39 16.77 1.51
C ALA A 8 0.09 17.32 0.16
N GLU A 9 1.37 17.70 0.03
CA GLU A 9 1.91 18.37 -1.14
C GLU A 9 2.71 17.42 -2.03
N ASN A 10 2.43 17.43 -3.32
CA ASN A 10 3.20 16.67 -4.30
C ASN A 10 4.56 17.35 -4.54
N MET A 11 5.58 16.56 -4.88
CA MET A 11 6.85 17.10 -5.36
C MET A 11 6.62 17.97 -6.60
N SER A 12 7.25 19.14 -6.67
CA SER A 12 7.20 19.98 -7.87
C SER A 12 8.03 19.38 -9.01
N GLU A 13 7.70 19.77 -10.25
CA GLU A 13 8.43 19.33 -11.45
C GLU A 13 9.91 19.72 -11.40
N ASP A 14 10.21 20.93 -10.93
CA ASP A 14 11.60 21.41 -10.79
C ASP A 14 12.40 20.57 -9.80
N ARG A 15 11.79 20.18 -8.67
CA ARG A 15 12.42 19.31 -7.68
C ARG A 15 12.62 17.90 -8.23
N TYR A 16 11.62 17.37 -8.91
CA TYR A 16 11.74 16.06 -9.57
C TYR A 16 12.89 16.07 -10.59
N ALA A 17 12.93 17.07 -11.48
CA ALA A 17 14.01 17.23 -12.45
C ALA A 17 15.38 17.31 -11.78
N TYR A 18 15.48 18.05 -10.68
CA TYR A 18 16.72 18.18 -9.91
C TYR A 18 17.21 16.83 -9.37
N TYR A 19 16.32 16.05 -8.70
CA TYR A 19 16.71 14.76 -8.14
C TYR A 19 17.01 13.72 -9.23
N ILE A 20 16.20 13.65 -10.27
CA ILE A 20 16.44 12.75 -11.41
C ILE A 20 17.76 13.08 -12.12
N SER A 21 18.09 14.35 -12.32
CA SER A 21 19.37 14.73 -12.89
C SER A 21 20.56 14.21 -12.08
N ARG A 22 20.51 14.34 -10.76
CA ARG A 22 21.56 13.82 -9.85
C ARG A 22 21.67 12.30 -9.90
N ILE A 23 20.56 11.58 -9.98
CA ILE A 23 20.57 10.13 -10.12
C ILE A 23 21.13 9.73 -11.48
N SER A 24 20.74 10.41 -12.56
CA SER A 24 21.23 10.12 -13.93
C SER A 24 22.74 10.24 -14.04
N GLU A 25 23.38 11.20 -13.38
CA GLU A 25 24.84 11.32 -13.36
C GLU A 25 25.56 10.05 -12.87
N VAL A 26 24.93 9.29 -12.00
CA VAL A 26 25.45 8.02 -11.49
C VAL A 26 24.97 6.86 -12.37
N ALA A 27 23.69 6.84 -12.72
CA ALA A 27 23.07 5.79 -13.52
C ALA A 27 23.73 5.60 -14.88
N ASP A 28 24.12 6.69 -15.55
CA ASP A 28 24.80 6.67 -16.85
C ASP A 28 26.17 5.96 -16.84
N LYS A 29 26.74 5.75 -15.64
CA LYS A 29 28.01 5.03 -15.43
C LYS A 29 27.81 3.57 -15.06
N MET A 30 26.58 3.13 -14.85
CA MET A 30 26.25 1.78 -14.40
C MET A 30 25.98 0.84 -15.59
N THR A 31 26.36 -0.42 -15.42
CA THR A 31 26.06 -1.49 -16.39
C THR A 31 25.59 -2.73 -15.61
N PRO A 32 24.35 -3.21 -15.78
CA PRO A 32 23.31 -2.62 -16.61
C PRO A 32 22.85 -1.26 -16.11
N HIS A 33 22.28 -0.43 -17.00
CA HIS A 33 21.66 0.83 -16.62
C HIS A 33 20.41 0.57 -15.78
N PRO A 34 20.18 1.31 -14.66
CA PRO A 34 19.00 1.16 -13.83
C PRO A 34 17.71 1.42 -14.61
N THR A 35 16.65 0.74 -14.19
CA THR A 35 15.30 1.00 -14.70
C THR A 35 14.78 2.38 -14.26
N PRO A 36 13.80 2.96 -14.95
CA PRO A 36 13.17 4.21 -14.51
C PRO A 36 12.66 4.13 -13.07
N PHE A 37 12.04 3.02 -12.67
CA PHE A 37 11.51 2.82 -11.31
C PHE A 37 12.62 2.80 -10.24
N GLU A 38 13.77 2.16 -10.52
CA GLU A 38 14.92 2.19 -9.63
C GLU A 38 15.49 3.61 -9.48
N MET A 39 15.56 4.37 -10.57
CA MET A 39 16.01 5.76 -10.54
C MET A 39 15.04 6.65 -9.76
N GLU A 40 13.74 6.51 -9.95
CA GLU A 40 12.70 7.23 -9.23
C GLU A 40 12.71 6.88 -7.74
N THR A 41 12.89 5.61 -7.40
CA THR A 41 13.03 5.15 -6.00
C THR A 41 14.24 5.79 -5.33
N ALA A 42 15.38 5.83 -6.00
CA ALA A 42 16.58 6.49 -5.50
C ALA A 42 16.38 8.01 -5.31
N ALA A 43 15.68 8.66 -6.27
CA ALA A 43 15.32 10.07 -6.18
C ALA A 43 14.39 10.36 -4.99
N ALA A 44 13.39 9.48 -4.76
CA ALA A 44 12.50 9.56 -3.61
C ALA A 44 13.26 9.49 -2.28
N PHE A 45 14.17 8.53 -2.13
CA PHE A 45 14.98 8.42 -0.91
C PHE A 45 15.87 9.64 -0.66
N LEU A 46 16.46 10.22 -1.72
CA LEU A 46 17.22 11.47 -1.59
C LEU A 46 16.31 12.62 -1.16
N TYR A 47 15.16 12.75 -1.80
CA TYR A 47 14.19 13.79 -1.50
C TYR A 47 13.75 13.74 -0.03
N PHE A 48 13.24 12.61 0.44
CA PHE A 48 12.77 12.48 1.81
C PHE A 48 13.89 12.68 2.84
N LYS A 49 15.11 12.27 2.52
CA LYS A 49 16.28 12.50 3.37
C LYS A 49 16.65 13.99 3.44
N GLU A 50 16.67 14.71 2.32
CA GLU A 50 17.02 16.12 2.27
C GLU A 50 15.94 17.01 2.90
N GLU A 51 14.67 16.61 2.80
CA GLU A 51 13.55 17.25 3.49
C GLU A 51 13.43 16.86 4.97
N GLN A 52 14.30 16.00 5.47
CA GLN A 52 14.36 15.58 6.88
C GLN A 52 13.02 15.03 7.40
N CYS A 53 12.35 14.20 6.59
CA CYS A 53 11.09 13.59 7.00
C CYS A 53 11.29 12.70 8.23
N ASP A 54 10.46 12.88 9.26
CA ASP A 54 10.49 12.07 10.50
C ASP A 54 10.04 10.63 10.24
N VAL A 55 9.03 10.46 9.39
CA VAL A 55 8.47 9.16 8.98
C VAL A 55 8.26 9.16 7.48
N VAL A 56 8.65 8.07 6.83
CA VAL A 56 8.44 7.87 5.40
C VAL A 56 7.63 6.61 5.18
N LEU A 57 6.51 6.74 4.48
CA LEU A 57 5.68 5.64 4.04
C LEU A 57 6.08 5.24 2.61
N ILE A 58 6.57 4.01 2.46
CA ILE A 58 7.04 3.48 1.17
C ILE A 58 6.07 2.40 0.70
N GLU A 59 5.45 2.61 -0.45
CA GLU A 59 4.68 1.58 -1.14
C GLU A 59 5.58 0.79 -2.07
N VAL A 60 5.50 -0.54 -1.98
CA VAL A 60 6.20 -1.47 -2.87
C VAL A 60 5.63 -1.37 -4.28
N GLY A 61 6.49 -1.28 -5.29
CA GLY A 61 6.06 -1.25 -6.69
C GLY A 61 5.49 -2.59 -7.15
N MET A 62 6.24 -3.68 -6.93
CA MET A 62 5.79 -5.02 -7.27
C MET A 62 6.45 -6.09 -6.40
N GLY A 63 5.63 -7.03 -5.90
CA GLY A 63 6.12 -8.13 -5.08
C GLY A 63 6.61 -7.66 -3.73
N GLY A 64 7.90 -7.44 -3.58
CA GLY A 64 8.53 -6.96 -2.35
C GLY A 64 9.98 -7.39 -2.20
N ARG A 65 10.28 -8.69 -2.31
CA ARG A 65 11.61 -9.27 -2.05
C ARG A 65 12.71 -8.63 -2.88
N GLU A 66 12.48 -8.43 -4.17
CA GLU A 66 13.43 -7.84 -5.12
C GLU A 66 13.01 -6.46 -5.59
N ASP A 67 12.05 -5.85 -4.92
CA ASP A 67 11.59 -4.50 -5.27
C ASP A 67 12.66 -3.46 -4.92
N ALA A 68 12.81 -2.45 -5.77
CA ALA A 68 13.78 -1.38 -5.57
C ALA A 68 13.61 -0.66 -4.21
N THR A 69 12.38 -0.56 -3.72
CA THR A 69 12.08 0.04 -2.42
C THR A 69 12.60 -0.78 -1.23
N ASN A 70 12.87 -2.08 -1.45
CA ASN A 70 13.30 -3.00 -0.40
C ASN A 70 14.78 -2.90 -0.01
N ILE A 71 15.53 -1.98 -0.62
CA ILE A 71 16.94 -1.74 -0.31
C ILE A 71 17.18 -1.27 1.13
N ILE A 72 16.18 -0.70 1.78
CA ILE A 72 16.27 -0.22 3.17
C ILE A 72 16.57 -1.40 4.13
N PRO A 73 17.60 -1.31 4.97
CA PRO A 73 18.00 -2.41 5.85
C PRO A 73 17.07 -2.60 7.06
N LYS A 74 16.37 -1.54 7.45
CA LYS A 74 15.43 -1.51 8.58
C LYS A 74 14.20 -0.70 8.22
N SER A 75 13.05 -1.11 8.72
CA SER A 75 11.80 -0.36 8.69
C SER A 75 11.26 -0.22 10.12
N LEU A 76 10.50 0.82 10.39
CA LEU A 76 9.74 0.93 11.64
C LEU A 76 8.74 -0.22 11.72
N VAL A 77 7.96 -0.40 10.67
CA VAL A 77 7.00 -1.48 10.51
C VAL A 77 7.01 -1.95 9.06
N SER A 78 7.01 -3.25 8.82
CA SER A 78 6.70 -3.84 7.52
C SER A 78 5.22 -4.21 7.51
N VAL A 79 4.48 -3.70 6.53
CA VAL A 79 3.02 -3.87 6.46
C VAL A 79 2.66 -4.78 5.30
N ILE A 80 1.85 -5.81 5.57
CA ILE A 80 1.34 -6.74 4.55
C ILE A 80 -0.19 -6.67 4.54
N THR A 81 -0.72 -6.04 3.50
CA THR A 81 -2.16 -5.98 3.23
C THR A 81 -2.69 -7.33 2.73
N PRO A 82 -4.01 -7.55 2.56
CA PRO A 82 -4.52 -8.82 2.06
C PRO A 82 -3.86 -9.24 0.75
N ILE A 83 -3.41 -10.49 0.70
CA ILE A 83 -2.78 -11.08 -0.49
C ILE A 83 -3.81 -11.89 -1.26
N SER A 84 -3.93 -11.60 -2.56
CA SER A 84 -4.77 -12.32 -3.50
C SER A 84 -3.99 -12.65 -4.78
N MET A 85 -4.61 -13.42 -5.66
CA MET A 85 -4.03 -13.75 -6.97
C MET A 85 -3.96 -12.49 -7.83
N ASP A 86 -2.78 -11.94 -7.97
CA ASP A 86 -2.48 -10.77 -8.78
C ASP A 86 -1.05 -10.85 -9.33
N HIS A 87 -0.80 -10.18 -10.45
CA HIS A 87 0.53 -10.14 -11.09
C HIS A 87 1.18 -11.53 -11.27
N MET A 88 0.38 -12.56 -11.54
CA MET A 88 0.79 -13.97 -11.60
C MET A 88 1.98 -14.20 -12.53
N LYS A 89 2.06 -13.45 -13.62
CA LYS A 89 3.16 -13.54 -14.59
C LYS A 89 4.54 -13.27 -13.97
N PHE A 90 4.59 -12.50 -12.88
CA PHE A 90 5.82 -12.04 -12.25
C PHE A 90 6.02 -12.62 -10.85
N LEU A 91 4.94 -12.79 -10.08
CA LEU A 91 5.02 -13.13 -8.67
C LEU A 91 4.80 -14.62 -8.39
N GLY A 92 4.28 -15.37 -9.37
CA GLY A 92 4.00 -16.80 -9.22
C GLY A 92 2.54 -17.15 -9.49
N ASN A 93 2.26 -18.46 -9.52
CA ASN A 93 0.97 -19.01 -9.90
C ASN A 93 0.15 -19.51 -8.69
N THR A 94 0.69 -19.37 -7.49
CA THR A 94 0.02 -19.75 -6.23
C THR A 94 0.06 -18.60 -5.24
N LEU A 95 -0.86 -18.61 -4.27
CA LEU A 95 -0.88 -17.63 -3.20
C LEU A 95 0.39 -17.68 -2.35
N GLU A 96 0.95 -18.85 -2.15
CA GLU A 96 2.19 -19.06 -1.40
C GLU A 96 3.39 -18.42 -2.10
N GLU A 97 3.49 -18.55 -3.43
CA GLU A 97 4.56 -17.91 -4.21
C GLU A 97 4.44 -16.38 -4.15
N ILE A 98 3.23 -15.84 -4.31
CA ILE A 98 2.97 -14.42 -4.19
C ILE A 98 3.28 -13.92 -2.77
N ALA A 99 2.86 -14.67 -1.75
CA ALA A 99 3.15 -14.36 -0.35
C ALA A 99 4.66 -14.37 -0.05
N TYR A 100 5.40 -15.31 -0.61
CA TYR A 100 6.86 -15.37 -0.49
C TYR A 100 7.53 -14.11 -1.05
N GLN A 101 7.07 -13.64 -2.21
CA GLN A 101 7.60 -12.41 -2.80
C GLN A 101 7.25 -11.19 -1.93
N LYS A 102 6.00 -11.08 -1.47
CA LYS A 102 5.55 -9.94 -0.67
C LYS A 102 6.17 -9.91 0.73
N SER A 103 6.30 -11.04 1.39
CA SER A 103 6.91 -11.15 2.72
C SER A 103 8.43 -10.85 2.72
N GLY A 104 9.06 -10.78 1.55
CA GLY A 104 10.46 -10.37 1.41
C GLY A 104 10.79 -8.97 1.97
N ILE A 105 9.79 -8.11 2.21
CA ILE A 105 9.97 -6.80 2.85
C ILE A 105 10.21 -6.88 4.37
N ILE A 106 9.95 -8.03 4.98
CA ILE A 106 10.16 -8.26 6.41
C ILE A 106 11.66 -8.13 6.72
N LYS A 107 12.01 -7.39 7.76
CA LYS A 107 13.39 -7.10 8.14
C LYS A 107 13.82 -7.92 9.35
N ASN A 108 15.13 -8.20 9.46
CA ASN A 108 15.68 -8.91 10.61
C ASN A 108 15.37 -8.15 11.92
N ASN A 109 14.84 -8.87 12.91
CA ASN A 109 14.38 -8.32 14.20
C ASN A 109 13.36 -7.18 14.03
N GLY A 110 12.63 -7.13 12.90
CA GLY A 110 11.66 -6.10 12.58
C GLY A 110 10.30 -6.32 13.22
N LEU A 111 9.45 -5.31 13.08
CA LEU A 111 8.03 -5.40 13.39
C LEU A 111 7.24 -5.58 12.09
N VAL A 112 6.30 -6.51 12.11
CA VAL A 112 5.40 -6.80 10.98
C VAL A 112 3.96 -6.66 11.44
N VAL A 113 3.18 -5.91 10.68
CA VAL A 113 1.71 -5.87 10.82
C VAL A 113 1.11 -6.45 9.56
N THR A 114 0.25 -7.46 9.70
CA THR A 114 -0.46 -8.05 8.56
C THR A 114 -1.97 -7.97 8.75
N ALA A 115 -2.68 -7.69 7.65
CA ALA A 115 -4.12 -7.89 7.60
C ALA A 115 -4.47 -9.38 7.77
N LYS A 116 -5.76 -9.68 7.91
CA LYS A 116 -6.27 -11.05 7.82
C LYS A 116 -5.88 -11.69 6.48
N GLN A 117 -5.38 -12.91 6.53
CA GLN A 117 -4.89 -13.66 5.37
C GLN A 117 -5.53 -15.04 5.29
N GLU A 118 -5.48 -15.66 4.12
CA GLU A 118 -5.72 -17.11 4.00
C GLU A 118 -4.62 -17.91 4.72
N ASN A 119 -4.96 -19.10 5.22
CA ASN A 119 -4.03 -19.90 6.03
C ASN A 119 -2.71 -20.21 5.32
N CYS A 120 -2.74 -20.52 4.02
CA CYS A 120 -1.54 -20.80 3.24
C CYS A 120 -0.61 -19.57 3.16
N VAL A 121 -1.18 -18.39 2.99
CA VAL A 121 -0.46 -17.10 2.99
C VAL A 121 0.12 -16.80 4.37
N MET A 122 -0.70 -16.97 5.42
CA MET A 122 -0.27 -16.72 6.80
C MET A 122 0.92 -17.58 7.18
N ASN A 123 0.91 -18.87 6.81
CA ASN A 123 2.03 -19.79 7.06
C ASN A 123 3.34 -19.27 6.43
N VAL A 124 3.29 -18.72 5.22
CA VAL A 124 4.48 -18.14 4.56
C VAL A 124 5.00 -16.94 5.33
N ILE A 125 4.10 -16.02 5.73
CA ILE A 125 4.45 -14.83 6.51
C ILE A 125 5.05 -15.21 7.87
N GLU A 126 4.45 -16.18 8.58
CA GLU A 126 4.93 -16.67 9.87
C GLU A 126 6.32 -17.30 9.76
N ASN A 127 6.56 -18.10 8.73
CA ASN A 127 7.87 -18.70 8.47
C ASN A 127 8.93 -17.62 8.21
N GLU A 128 8.65 -16.65 7.37
CA GLU A 128 9.57 -15.52 7.08
C GLU A 128 9.84 -14.70 8.35
N CYS A 129 8.83 -14.47 9.20
CA CYS A 129 9.01 -13.80 10.49
C CYS A 129 9.90 -14.62 11.43
N CYS A 130 9.71 -15.94 11.48
CA CYS A 130 10.52 -16.84 12.29
C CYS A 130 11.99 -16.82 11.85
N GLU A 131 12.26 -16.97 10.55
CA GLU A 131 13.61 -16.93 9.98
C GLU A 131 14.35 -15.63 10.27
N LYS A 132 13.62 -14.49 10.27
CA LYS A 132 14.17 -13.15 10.51
C LYS A 132 14.09 -12.71 11.96
N ASN A 133 13.61 -13.56 12.87
CA ASN A 133 13.35 -13.20 14.28
C ASN A 133 12.50 -11.90 14.38
N ALA A 134 11.52 -11.76 13.50
CA ALA A 134 10.63 -10.59 13.43
C ALA A 134 9.38 -10.82 14.28
N ARG A 135 8.89 -9.74 14.91
CA ARG A 135 7.64 -9.76 15.68
C ARG A 135 6.46 -9.56 14.73
N LEU A 136 5.53 -10.53 14.70
CA LEU A 136 4.32 -10.46 13.89
C LEU A 136 3.12 -10.03 14.73
N ILE A 137 2.36 -9.07 14.21
CA ILE A 137 1.07 -8.64 14.73
C ILE A 137 0.02 -8.85 13.63
N LYS A 138 -1.10 -9.46 13.99
CA LYS A 138 -2.22 -9.73 13.09
C LYS A 138 -3.34 -8.73 13.36
N ALA A 139 -3.64 -7.87 12.41
CA ALA A 139 -4.79 -6.97 12.44
C ALA A 139 -6.00 -7.69 11.81
N ASP A 140 -6.51 -8.71 12.51
CA ASP A 140 -7.55 -9.61 12.00
C ASP A 140 -8.98 -9.07 12.21
N ASN A 141 -9.11 -7.97 12.94
CA ASN A 141 -10.40 -7.31 13.22
C ASN A 141 -10.64 -6.15 12.25
N VAL A 142 -11.87 -5.70 12.21
CA VAL A 142 -12.21 -4.42 11.60
C VAL A 142 -12.09 -3.31 12.63
N THR A 143 -11.76 -2.09 12.19
CA THR A 143 -11.71 -0.95 13.11
C THR A 143 -13.10 -0.64 13.69
N GLU A 144 -13.14 -0.30 14.96
CA GLU A 144 -14.34 0.23 15.64
C GLU A 144 -14.48 1.75 15.47
N TYR A 145 -13.42 2.42 15.02
CA TYR A 145 -13.46 3.86 14.78
C TYR A 145 -14.30 4.21 13.57
N GLU A 146 -14.81 5.43 13.57
CA GLU A 146 -15.42 6.04 12.40
C GLU A 146 -14.36 6.30 11.34
N ILE A 147 -14.68 5.97 10.08
CA ILE A 147 -13.81 6.19 8.93
C ILE A 147 -14.56 6.98 7.86
N SER A 148 -13.83 7.79 7.11
CA SER A 148 -14.40 8.59 6.01
C SER A 148 -14.56 7.80 4.72
N LEU A 149 -13.78 6.74 4.54
CA LEU A 149 -13.79 5.96 3.30
C LEU A 149 -14.94 4.96 3.28
N ASP A 150 -15.73 4.98 2.23
CA ASP A 150 -16.78 4.01 1.99
C ASP A 150 -16.22 2.66 1.52
N GLY A 151 -16.99 1.58 1.75
CA GLY A 151 -16.60 0.20 1.41
C GLY A 151 -16.19 -0.62 2.63
N GLU A 152 -16.73 -1.84 2.73
CA GLU A 152 -16.48 -2.71 3.90
C GLU A 152 -15.00 -3.04 4.09
N TYR A 153 -14.29 -3.28 2.99
CA TYR A 153 -12.87 -3.56 3.02
C TYR A 153 -12.02 -2.41 3.57
N GLN A 154 -12.53 -1.18 3.56
CA GLN A 154 -11.83 -0.04 4.13
C GLN A 154 -11.75 -0.09 5.65
N ARG A 155 -12.71 -0.76 6.31
CA ARG A 155 -12.63 -0.99 7.75
C ARG A 155 -11.52 -1.97 8.13
N GLU A 156 -11.25 -2.97 7.27
CA GLU A 156 -10.11 -3.88 7.43
C GLU A 156 -8.79 -3.13 7.20
N ASN A 157 -8.71 -2.32 6.14
CA ASN A 157 -7.54 -1.48 5.87
C ASN A 157 -7.26 -0.49 7.00
N ALA A 158 -8.32 0.12 7.55
CA ALA A 158 -8.21 1.04 8.67
C ALA A 158 -7.69 0.34 9.94
N ALA A 159 -8.10 -0.90 10.22
CA ALA A 159 -7.58 -1.67 11.35
C ALA A 159 -6.07 -1.94 11.22
N VAL A 160 -5.58 -2.20 10.01
CA VAL A 160 -4.14 -2.33 9.75
C VAL A 160 -3.43 -1.00 9.99
N ALA A 161 -3.96 0.11 9.46
CA ALA A 161 -3.39 1.43 9.65
C ALA A 161 -3.37 1.85 11.13
N GLU A 162 -4.45 1.61 11.85
CA GLU A 162 -4.58 1.82 13.29
C GLU A 162 -3.49 1.08 14.07
N GLU A 163 -3.32 -0.22 13.79
CA GLU A 163 -2.31 -1.04 14.45
C GLU A 163 -0.89 -0.54 14.16
N VAL A 164 -0.61 -0.17 12.90
CA VAL A 164 0.69 0.41 12.53
C VAL A 164 0.96 1.71 13.28
N CYS A 165 -0.02 2.62 13.30
CA CYS A 165 0.12 3.93 13.94
C CYS A 165 0.41 3.84 15.44
N ARG A 166 -0.11 2.81 16.15
CA ARG A 166 0.20 2.55 17.56
C ARG A 166 1.67 2.23 17.85
N HIS A 167 2.43 1.91 16.81
CA HIS A 167 3.87 1.62 16.90
C HIS A 167 4.75 2.77 16.38
N ILE A 168 4.18 3.93 16.12
CA ILE A 168 4.91 5.14 15.72
C ILE A 168 4.98 6.08 16.93
N ASP A 169 6.18 6.38 17.35
CA ASP A 169 6.40 7.28 18.49
C ASP A 169 5.76 8.66 18.25
N GLY A 170 5.08 9.15 19.27
CA GLY A 170 4.43 10.47 19.23
C GLY A 170 3.02 10.48 18.61
N VAL A 171 2.51 9.35 18.09
CA VAL A 171 1.14 9.23 17.59
C VAL A 171 0.21 8.82 18.75
N SER A 172 -0.81 9.63 19.00
CA SER A 172 -1.84 9.35 20.01
C SER A 172 -3.06 8.66 19.40
N GLU A 173 -3.88 8.03 20.25
CA GLU A 173 -5.18 7.46 19.83
C GLU A 173 -6.11 8.52 19.19
N ASN A 174 -6.00 9.78 19.62
CA ASN A 174 -6.77 10.87 19.02
C ASN A 174 -6.28 11.22 17.62
N ASP A 175 -4.96 11.13 17.37
CA ASP A 175 -4.38 11.35 16.05
C ASP A 175 -4.83 10.24 15.09
N ILE A 176 -4.87 8.98 15.55
CA ILE A 176 -5.38 7.85 14.78
C ILE A 176 -6.84 8.09 14.37
N LYS A 177 -7.70 8.44 15.33
CA LYS A 177 -9.13 8.75 15.06
C LYS A 177 -9.27 9.87 14.04
N ASN A 178 -8.55 10.97 14.26
CA ASN A 178 -8.60 12.11 13.36
C ASN A 178 -8.06 11.77 11.96
N GLY A 179 -7.00 10.96 11.88
CA GLY A 179 -6.46 10.47 10.62
C GLY A 179 -7.48 9.65 9.84
N LEU A 180 -8.15 8.70 10.50
CA LEU A 180 -9.13 7.81 9.86
C LEU A 180 -10.37 8.55 9.34
N ILE A 181 -10.88 9.52 10.11
CA ILE A 181 -12.08 10.29 9.72
C ILE A 181 -11.80 11.36 8.65
N ASN A 182 -10.54 11.79 8.51
CA ASN A 182 -10.14 12.79 7.53
C ASN A 182 -9.41 12.20 6.31
N THR A 183 -9.27 10.88 6.23
CA THR A 183 -8.62 10.23 5.10
C THR A 183 -9.45 10.40 3.84
N VAL A 184 -8.82 10.84 2.76
CA VAL A 184 -9.42 10.92 1.41
C VAL A 184 -8.57 10.10 0.46
N TRP A 185 -9.21 9.21 -0.30
CA TRP A 185 -8.54 8.42 -1.32
C TRP A 185 -9.42 8.30 -2.56
N HIS A 186 -9.03 8.99 -3.61
CA HIS A 186 -9.80 9.05 -4.84
C HIS A 186 -9.83 7.71 -5.59
N GLY A 187 -10.98 7.40 -6.17
CA GLY A 187 -11.15 6.20 -6.99
C GLY A 187 -11.26 4.88 -6.20
N ARG A 188 -11.59 4.93 -4.90
CA ARG A 188 -11.87 3.75 -4.08
C ARG A 188 -13.26 3.84 -3.48
N PHE A 189 -14.27 3.32 -4.20
CA PHE A 189 -15.69 3.40 -3.87
C PHE A 189 -16.15 4.84 -3.60
N GLU A 190 -15.56 5.76 -4.33
CA GLU A 190 -15.74 7.19 -4.13
C GLU A 190 -17.01 7.71 -4.79
N LYS A 191 -17.87 8.37 -4.01
CA LYS A 191 -19.02 9.06 -4.54
C LYS A 191 -18.65 10.47 -5.00
N ILE A 192 -18.68 10.69 -6.32
CA ILE A 192 -18.28 11.94 -6.95
C ILE A 192 -19.46 12.86 -7.33
N CYS A 193 -20.69 12.33 -7.32
CA CYS A 193 -21.90 13.09 -7.62
C CYS A 193 -23.13 12.47 -6.93
N ASP A 194 -24.07 13.32 -6.51
CA ASP A 194 -25.30 12.89 -5.84
C ASP A 194 -26.50 12.73 -6.79
N LYS A 195 -26.52 13.44 -7.92
CA LYS A 195 -27.70 13.46 -8.82
C LYS A 195 -27.27 13.53 -10.30
N PRO A 196 -27.21 12.41 -11.02
CA PRO A 196 -27.39 11.05 -10.51
C PRO A 196 -26.25 10.69 -9.54
N GLU A 197 -26.54 9.77 -8.63
CA GLU A 197 -25.48 9.27 -7.76
C GLU A 197 -24.45 8.51 -8.60
N PHE A 198 -23.20 8.95 -8.55
CA PHE A 198 -22.11 8.43 -9.36
C PHE A 198 -20.94 8.04 -8.48
N ILE A 199 -20.54 6.77 -8.59
CA ILE A 199 -19.44 6.19 -7.79
C ILE A 199 -18.36 5.72 -8.74
N ILE A 200 -17.12 5.96 -8.38
CA ILE A 200 -15.94 5.45 -9.09
C ILE A 200 -15.17 4.47 -8.18
N ASP A 201 -14.65 3.42 -8.79
CA ASP A 201 -13.79 2.44 -8.12
C ASP A 201 -12.74 1.90 -9.09
N GLY A 202 -11.53 1.71 -8.58
CA GLY A 202 -10.37 1.22 -9.31
C GLY A 202 -10.18 -0.30 -9.26
N ALA A 203 -11.21 -1.09 -8.93
CA ALA A 203 -11.12 -2.55 -8.91
C ALA A 203 -10.74 -3.09 -10.32
N HIS A 204 -9.61 -3.79 -10.40
CA HIS A 204 -9.04 -4.27 -11.67
C HIS A 204 -8.58 -5.73 -11.60
N ASN A 205 -8.73 -6.39 -10.47
CA ASN A 205 -8.46 -7.81 -10.26
C ASN A 205 -9.67 -8.52 -9.65
N ILE A 206 -9.62 -9.84 -9.57
CA ILE A 206 -10.75 -10.67 -9.12
C ILE A 206 -11.17 -10.35 -7.68
N ASP A 207 -10.20 -10.14 -6.78
CA ASP A 207 -10.48 -9.82 -5.38
C ASP A 207 -11.10 -8.42 -5.26
N GLY A 208 -10.53 -7.42 -5.92
CA GLY A 208 -11.07 -6.06 -5.96
C GLY A 208 -12.52 -6.03 -6.46
N VAL A 209 -12.83 -6.78 -7.54
CA VAL A 209 -14.21 -6.87 -8.07
C VAL A 209 -15.17 -7.56 -7.08
N LYS A 210 -14.71 -8.58 -6.35
CA LYS A 210 -15.54 -9.22 -5.30
C LYS A 210 -15.84 -8.22 -4.18
N ARG A 211 -14.85 -7.49 -3.67
CA ARG A 211 -15.02 -6.49 -2.62
C ARG A 211 -15.89 -5.31 -3.07
N LEU A 212 -15.74 -4.88 -4.32
CA LEU A 212 -16.62 -3.90 -4.93
C LEU A 212 -18.07 -4.40 -4.98
N LYS A 213 -18.29 -5.65 -5.40
CA LYS A 213 -19.62 -6.27 -5.41
C LYS A 213 -20.26 -6.28 -4.01
N GLU A 214 -19.54 -6.72 -2.98
CA GLU A 214 -19.99 -6.74 -1.60
C GLU A 214 -20.41 -5.34 -1.11
N SER A 215 -19.59 -4.33 -1.43
CA SER A 215 -19.89 -2.93 -1.11
C SER A 215 -21.14 -2.44 -1.84
N ILE A 216 -21.29 -2.74 -3.12
CA ILE A 216 -22.48 -2.38 -3.91
C ILE A 216 -23.73 -3.06 -3.34
N GLU A 217 -23.68 -4.35 -3.04
CA GLU A 217 -24.80 -5.10 -2.47
C GLU A 217 -25.23 -4.51 -1.11
N LYS A 218 -24.26 -4.13 -0.28
CA LYS A 218 -24.54 -3.55 1.04
C LYS A 218 -25.17 -2.16 0.94
N TYR A 219 -24.61 -1.26 0.16
CA TYR A 219 -25.04 0.14 0.12
C TYR A 219 -26.17 0.39 -0.89
N TYR A 220 -26.28 -0.43 -1.94
CA TYR A 220 -27.15 -0.20 -3.10
C TYR A 220 -27.95 -1.41 -3.57
N GLY A 221 -27.94 -2.52 -2.84
CA GLY A 221 -28.47 -3.82 -3.27
C GLY A 221 -29.94 -3.83 -3.73
N ASN A 222 -30.75 -2.86 -3.31
CA ASN A 222 -32.16 -2.72 -3.69
C ASN A 222 -32.39 -1.65 -4.79
N ARG A 223 -31.34 -1.12 -5.39
CA ARG A 223 -31.43 -0.05 -6.38
C ARG A 223 -31.10 -0.55 -7.78
N LYS A 224 -31.67 0.12 -8.78
CA LYS A 224 -31.26 -0.09 -10.18
C LYS A 224 -29.90 0.58 -10.41
N ILE A 225 -28.92 -0.20 -10.85
CA ILE A 225 -27.54 0.25 -11.05
C ILE A 225 -27.20 0.15 -12.54
N VAL A 226 -26.47 1.14 -13.03
CA VAL A 226 -25.86 1.15 -14.36
C VAL A 226 -24.35 1.06 -14.16
N TYR A 227 -23.73 0.08 -14.78
CA TYR A 227 -22.28 -0.11 -14.75
C TYR A 227 -21.64 0.49 -16.01
N ILE A 228 -20.59 1.28 -15.81
CA ILE A 228 -19.69 1.74 -16.87
C ILE A 228 -18.31 1.17 -16.53
N THR A 229 -17.80 0.28 -17.38
CA THR A 229 -16.53 -0.41 -17.13
C THR A 229 -15.55 -0.16 -18.26
N GLY A 230 -14.27 0.00 -17.91
CA GLY A 230 -13.15 0.02 -18.83
C GLY A 230 -12.04 -0.89 -18.28
N VAL A 231 -11.51 -1.77 -19.09
CA VAL A 231 -10.43 -2.69 -18.73
C VAL A 231 -9.33 -2.55 -19.78
N PHE A 232 -8.11 -2.39 -19.30
CA PHE A 232 -6.95 -2.50 -20.19
C PHE A 232 -6.71 -3.97 -20.55
N ALA A 233 -6.47 -4.21 -21.83
CA ALA A 233 -6.20 -5.55 -22.36
C ALA A 233 -4.74 -5.98 -22.09
#